data_0bc692fddefd661e7d4b1cafbc887232
#
_entry.id   0bc692fddefd661e7d4b1cafbc887232
#
_cell.length_a   1.000
_cell.length_b   1.000
_cell.length_c   1.000
_cell.angle_alpha   90.00
_cell.angle_beta   90.00
_cell.angle_gamma   90.00
#
_symmetry.space_group_name_H-M   'P 1'
#
loop_
_entity.id
_entity.type
_entity.pdbx_description
1 polymer ?
#
loop_
_entity_poly.entity_id
_entity_poly.type
_entity_poly.pdbx_seq_one_letter_code
_entity_poly.pdbx_strand_id
1 'polypeptide(L)'
;MAKQKAHFYVVWQGRTPGIYTSWAECEAQVKGVTAKYKGFDTRAEAEKALSEGFEAYLVPRVKKAASIDTAQFKPVYPALAVDAACSGNPGVMEFRGVIADTGTQVFHRGPYKGGTNNIGEFLAIVLGLAYLKQHNLPWVLYSDSRTALSWLRKGKAQTKLERTAQNGELFDMLQKAEQWLAGNTYTTHIYKWDTEHWGEIPADFGRK
;
A
#
# COMPACT_ATOMS: atom_id res chain seq x y z
N MET A 1 -9.55 -7.64 -13.42
CA MET A 1 -9.74 -7.02 -14.74
C MET A 1 -8.37 -6.82 -15.36
N ALA A 2 -8.12 -7.29 -16.58
CA ALA A 2 -6.89 -7.06 -17.30
C ALA A 2 -6.73 -5.53 -17.49
N LYS A 3 -5.51 -4.99 -17.27
CA LYS A 3 -5.23 -3.60 -17.64
C LYS A 3 -5.51 -3.44 -19.12
N GLN A 4 -6.46 -2.58 -19.48
CA GLN A 4 -6.69 -2.18 -20.86
C GLN A 4 -5.36 -1.68 -21.40
N LYS A 5 -4.90 -2.25 -22.52
CA LYS A 5 -3.68 -1.80 -23.20
C LYS A 5 -3.95 -0.40 -23.73
N ALA A 6 -3.10 0.57 -23.39
CA ALA A 6 -3.16 1.89 -23.99
C ALA A 6 -3.08 1.77 -25.53
N HIS A 7 -3.90 2.51 -26.25
CA HIS A 7 -3.96 2.49 -27.71
C HIS A 7 -3.08 3.56 -28.36
N PHE A 8 -2.70 4.61 -27.59
CA PHE A 8 -1.88 5.74 -28.05
C PHE A 8 -0.78 6.02 -27.04
N TYR A 9 0.41 6.35 -27.51
CA TYR A 9 1.59 6.65 -26.69
C TYR A 9 2.13 8.00 -27.07
N VAL A 10 2.25 8.92 -26.12
CA VAL A 10 2.89 10.21 -26.32
C VAL A 10 4.33 10.12 -25.84
N VAL A 11 5.27 10.49 -26.68
CA VAL A 11 6.68 10.69 -26.35
C VAL A 11 6.96 12.18 -26.38
N TRP A 12 7.20 12.79 -25.23
CA TRP A 12 7.60 14.19 -25.12
C TRP A 12 9.12 14.35 -25.24
N GLN A 13 9.84 13.35 -24.77
CA GLN A 13 11.30 13.29 -24.86
C GLN A 13 11.71 11.86 -25.20
N GLY A 14 12.56 11.73 -26.20
CA GLY A 14 13.04 10.46 -26.75
C GLY A 14 13.79 10.76 -28.06
N ARG A 15 13.99 9.74 -28.91
CA ARG A 15 14.65 9.95 -30.21
C ARG A 15 13.82 10.85 -31.10
N THR A 16 12.52 10.61 -31.19
CA THR A 16 11.57 11.45 -31.92
C THR A 16 10.36 11.69 -31.04
N PRO A 17 10.06 12.92 -30.59
CA PRO A 17 8.83 13.26 -29.90
C PRO A 17 7.61 13.12 -30.84
N GLY A 18 6.45 12.69 -30.30
CA GLY A 18 5.25 12.52 -31.08
C GLY A 18 4.24 11.56 -30.46
N ILE A 19 3.16 11.24 -31.20
CA ILE A 19 2.13 10.29 -30.82
C ILE A 19 2.29 9.01 -31.65
N TYR A 20 2.31 7.88 -30.98
CA TYR A 20 2.50 6.56 -31.57
C TYR A 20 1.28 5.69 -31.28
N THR A 21 0.87 4.85 -32.24
CA THR A 21 -0.34 4.01 -32.15
C THR A 21 -0.07 2.60 -31.66
N SER A 22 1.20 2.25 -31.48
CA SER A 22 1.60 0.96 -30.95
C SER A 22 2.76 1.10 -29.95
N TRP A 23 2.83 0.13 -29.02
CA TRP A 23 3.97 0.07 -28.11
C TRP A 23 5.31 -0.14 -28.84
N ALA A 24 5.32 -0.94 -29.91
CA ALA A 24 6.54 -1.21 -30.67
C ALA A 24 7.14 0.07 -31.28
N GLU A 25 6.30 0.94 -31.83
CA GLU A 25 6.73 2.24 -32.35
C GLU A 25 7.23 3.15 -31.24
N CYS A 26 6.52 3.22 -30.13
CA CYS A 26 6.92 4.01 -28.96
C CYS A 26 8.25 3.48 -28.35
N GLU A 27 8.39 2.17 -28.19
CA GLU A 27 9.60 1.55 -27.64
C GLU A 27 10.85 1.90 -28.47
N ALA A 28 10.74 1.93 -29.79
CA ALA A 28 11.84 2.31 -30.67
C ALA A 28 12.33 3.75 -30.40
N GLN A 29 11.46 4.64 -29.91
CA GLN A 29 11.81 6.03 -29.61
C GLN A 29 12.38 6.22 -28.21
N VAL A 30 12.08 5.31 -27.26
CA VAL A 30 12.41 5.51 -25.84
C VAL A 30 13.49 4.55 -25.32
N LYS A 31 13.75 3.47 -26.02
CA LYS A 31 14.72 2.44 -25.61
C LYS A 31 16.16 2.95 -25.73
N GLY A 32 16.89 2.88 -24.62
CA GLY A 32 18.30 3.24 -24.55
C GLY A 32 18.61 4.74 -24.53
N VAL A 33 17.59 5.58 -24.34
CA VAL A 33 17.72 7.04 -24.18
C VAL A 33 16.95 7.55 -22.98
N THR A 34 17.30 8.71 -22.45
CA THR A 34 16.48 9.39 -21.44
C THR A 34 15.17 9.83 -22.08
N ALA A 35 14.07 9.22 -21.66
CA ALA A 35 12.78 9.41 -22.30
C ALA A 35 11.68 9.80 -21.31
N LYS A 36 10.71 10.61 -21.80
CA LYS A 36 9.48 10.97 -21.12
C LYS A 36 8.31 10.59 -22.01
N TYR A 37 7.52 9.61 -21.60
CA TYR A 37 6.40 9.10 -22.39
C TYR A 37 5.27 8.59 -21.49
N LYS A 38 4.05 8.49 -22.05
CA LYS A 38 2.86 7.95 -21.37
C LYS A 38 1.87 7.37 -22.37
N GLY A 39 1.13 6.32 -21.96
CA GLY A 39 0.04 5.74 -22.72
C GLY A 39 -1.31 6.40 -22.41
N PHE A 40 -2.18 6.48 -23.43
CA PHE A 40 -3.54 7.03 -23.36
C PHE A 40 -4.51 6.08 -24.06
N ASP A 41 -5.78 6.12 -23.67
CA ASP A 41 -6.80 5.25 -24.23
C ASP A 41 -7.42 5.83 -25.52
N THR A 42 -7.39 7.17 -25.67
CA THR A 42 -7.94 7.85 -26.85
C THR A 42 -6.92 8.76 -27.50
N ARG A 43 -7.10 8.98 -28.82
CA ARG A 43 -6.25 9.90 -29.60
C ARG A 43 -6.40 11.34 -29.14
N ALA A 44 -7.62 11.77 -28.81
CA ALA A 44 -7.87 13.13 -28.34
C ALA A 44 -7.12 13.43 -27.01
N GLU A 45 -7.07 12.46 -26.08
CA GLU A 45 -6.27 12.59 -24.85
C GLU A 45 -4.78 12.68 -25.16
N ALA A 46 -4.29 11.89 -26.12
CA ALA A 46 -2.87 11.92 -26.51
C ALA A 46 -2.50 13.25 -27.18
N GLU A 47 -3.35 13.80 -28.05
CA GLU A 47 -3.14 15.10 -28.71
C GLU A 47 -3.14 16.24 -27.68
N LYS A 48 -4.10 16.22 -26.76
CA LYS A 48 -4.16 17.17 -25.63
C LYS A 48 -2.90 17.07 -24.80
N ALA A 49 -2.47 15.86 -24.47
CA ALA A 49 -1.28 15.62 -23.65
C ALA A 49 -0.01 16.13 -24.34
N LEU A 50 0.13 15.93 -25.63
CA LEU A 50 1.28 16.43 -26.39
C LEU A 50 1.31 17.97 -26.40
N SER A 51 0.16 18.64 -26.57
CA SER A 51 0.05 20.10 -26.61
C SER A 51 0.29 20.76 -25.23
N GLU A 52 -0.19 20.12 -24.14
CA GLU A 52 -0.02 20.64 -22.78
C GLU A 52 1.40 20.43 -22.24
N GLY A 53 2.19 19.58 -22.89
CA GLY A 53 3.55 19.26 -22.49
C GLY A 53 3.63 18.27 -21.31
N PHE A 54 4.82 17.69 -21.15
CA PHE A 54 5.05 16.67 -20.11
C PHE A 54 4.81 17.19 -18.68
N GLU A 55 5.09 18.47 -18.43
CA GLU A 55 4.94 19.07 -17.09
C GLU A 55 3.49 19.03 -16.58
N ALA A 56 2.50 19.18 -17.47
CA ALA A 56 1.08 19.05 -17.10
C ALA A 56 0.70 17.61 -16.73
N TYR A 57 1.48 16.64 -17.20
CA TYR A 57 1.32 15.20 -16.91
C TYR A 57 2.36 14.65 -15.93
N LEU A 58 3.26 15.49 -15.44
CA LEU A 58 3.84 15.35 -14.13
C LEU A 58 2.69 15.54 -13.13
N VAL A 59 1.76 14.58 -13.09
CA VAL A 59 1.09 14.37 -11.83
C VAL A 59 2.25 14.26 -10.84
N PRO A 60 2.40 15.14 -9.82
CA PRO A 60 3.18 14.75 -8.69
C PRO A 60 2.54 13.40 -8.34
N ARG A 61 3.26 12.31 -8.54
CA ARG A 61 3.00 11.16 -7.74
C ARG A 61 3.04 11.79 -6.36
N VAL A 62 1.87 12.08 -5.80
CA VAL A 62 1.75 12.26 -4.37
C VAL A 62 2.44 11.01 -3.90
N LYS A 63 3.69 11.17 -3.50
CA LYS A 63 4.43 10.11 -2.84
C LYS A 63 3.53 9.87 -1.66
N LYS A 64 2.60 8.90 -1.80
CA LYS A 64 1.94 8.29 -0.66
C LYS A 64 3.11 8.04 0.26
N ALA A 65 3.14 8.70 1.39
CA ALA A 65 4.28 8.90 2.25
C ALA A 65 5.34 7.83 1.98
N ALA A 66 6.42 8.22 1.31
CA ALA A 66 7.47 7.27 1.01
C ALA A 66 7.81 6.68 2.37
N SER A 67 7.78 5.34 2.49
CA SER A 67 8.44 4.71 3.60
C SER A 67 9.84 5.31 3.61
N ILE A 68 10.06 6.27 4.52
CA ILE A 68 11.39 6.82 4.73
C ILE A 68 12.20 5.58 5.07
N ASP A 69 13.31 5.40 4.40
CA ASP A 69 14.28 4.39 4.77
C ASP A 69 14.74 4.77 6.19
N THR A 70 14.12 4.13 7.19
CA THR A 70 14.25 4.51 8.60
C THR A 70 15.54 3.99 9.22
N ALA A 71 16.37 3.30 8.44
CA ALA A 71 17.63 2.70 8.88
C ALA A 71 18.60 3.68 9.56
N GLN A 72 18.38 4.98 9.45
CA GLN A 72 19.24 6.02 10.06
C GLN A 72 18.54 6.82 11.18
N PHE A 73 17.26 6.55 11.50
CA PHE A 73 16.49 7.35 12.45
C PHE A 73 15.95 6.48 13.59
N LYS A 74 15.85 7.08 14.78
CA LYS A 74 15.12 6.46 15.89
C LYS A 74 13.63 6.47 15.62
N PRO A 75 12.83 5.53 16.21
CA PRO A 75 11.39 5.57 16.09
C PRO A 75 10.82 6.94 16.52
N VAL A 76 9.81 7.40 15.79
CA VAL A 76 9.10 8.66 16.11
C VAL A 76 7.93 8.31 17.02
N TYR A 77 7.73 9.08 18.05
CA TYR A 77 6.65 8.95 19.03
C TYR A 77 5.87 10.28 19.16
N PRO A 78 4.60 10.26 19.56
CA PRO A 78 3.78 9.09 19.85
C PRO A 78 3.41 8.29 18.58
N ALA A 79 3.32 6.97 18.72
CA ALA A 79 3.08 6.07 17.61
C ALA A 79 2.19 4.88 17.99
N LEU A 80 1.45 4.38 17.02
CA LEU A 80 0.75 3.11 17.09
C LEU A 80 1.56 2.05 16.30
N ALA A 81 1.97 0.98 16.94
CA ALA A 81 2.56 -0.18 16.30
C ALA A 81 1.50 -1.25 16.10
N VAL A 82 1.48 -1.90 14.94
CA VAL A 82 0.51 -2.95 14.62
C VAL A 82 1.21 -4.18 14.04
N ASP A 83 0.71 -5.35 14.40
CA ASP A 83 1.25 -6.64 13.97
C ASP A 83 0.17 -7.72 13.98
N ALA A 84 0.47 -8.86 13.37
CA ALA A 84 -0.36 -10.05 13.36
C ALA A 84 0.45 -11.32 13.65
N ALA A 85 -0.24 -12.34 14.15
CA ALA A 85 0.32 -13.67 14.29
C ALA A 85 -0.61 -14.68 13.63
N CYS A 86 -0.02 -15.72 13.01
CA CYS A 86 -0.75 -16.80 12.40
C CYS A 86 -0.06 -18.14 12.66
N SER A 87 -0.79 -19.10 13.24
CA SER A 87 -0.29 -20.46 13.47
C SER A 87 -0.53 -21.33 12.23
N GLY A 88 0.24 -21.13 11.18
CA GLY A 88 0.12 -21.79 9.88
C GLY A 88 -0.21 -20.82 8.73
N ASN A 89 -0.24 -21.33 7.49
CA ASN A 89 -0.47 -20.51 6.31
C ASN A 89 -1.24 -21.29 5.22
N PRO A 90 -2.61 -21.35 5.29
CA PRO A 90 -3.50 -20.71 6.26
C PRO A 90 -3.52 -21.37 7.65
N GLY A 91 -3.93 -20.61 8.67
CA GLY A 91 -3.97 -21.06 10.06
C GLY A 91 -4.89 -20.24 10.94
N VAL A 92 -4.68 -20.32 12.25
CA VAL A 92 -5.37 -19.46 13.23
C VAL A 92 -4.64 -18.13 13.31
N MET A 93 -5.31 -17.05 12.98
CA MET A 93 -4.76 -15.72 12.82
C MET A 93 -5.37 -14.74 13.83
N GLU A 94 -4.55 -13.89 14.37
CA GLU A 94 -4.94 -12.77 15.22
C GLU A 94 -4.10 -11.55 14.90
N PHE A 95 -4.56 -10.36 15.28
CA PHE A 95 -3.82 -9.14 15.08
C PHE A 95 -4.10 -8.12 16.18
N ARG A 96 -3.15 -7.22 16.43
CA ARG A 96 -3.26 -6.20 17.48
C ARG A 96 -2.58 -4.90 17.11
N GLY A 97 -2.94 -3.86 17.86
CA GLY A 97 -2.25 -2.58 17.88
C GLY A 97 -1.89 -2.20 19.31
N VAL A 98 -0.70 -1.65 19.49
CA VAL A 98 -0.19 -1.17 20.77
C VAL A 98 0.37 0.24 20.63
N ILE A 99 0.35 0.99 21.72
CA ILE A 99 1.09 2.26 21.82
C ILE A 99 2.57 1.91 21.84
N ALA A 100 3.34 2.40 20.88
CA ALA A 100 4.67 1.86 20.57
C ALA A 100 5.72 2.09 21.65
N ASP A 101 5.62 3.16 22.43
CA ASP A 101 6.56 3.51 23.52
C ASP A 101 6.22 2.81 24.84
N THR A 102 4.95 2.49 25.09
CA THR A 102 4.51 1.90 26.36
C THR A 102 4.17 0.41 26.25
N GLY A 103 3.96 -0.11 25.03
CA GLY A 103 3.46 -1.46 24.79
C GLY A 103 1.99 -1.64 25.17
N THR A 104 1.29 -0.57 25.54
CA THR A 104 -0.12 -0.64 25.96
C THR A 104 -1.00 -1.06 24.79
N GLN A 105 -1.74 -2.16 24.94
CA GLN A 105 -2.62 -2.67 23.89
C GLN A 105 -3.83 -1.75 23.69
N VAL A 106 -4.03 -1.32 22.46
CA VAL A 106 -5.12 -0.44 22.03
C VAL A 106 -6.28 -1.27 21.49
N PHE A 107 -5.97 -2.28 20.69
CA PHE A 107 -6.93 -3.24 20.20
C PHE A 107 -6.28 -4.61 19.98
N HIS A 108 -7.13 -5.65 20.05
CA HIS A 108 -6.82 -7.01 19.66
C HIS A 108 -8.03 -7.62 18.96
N ARG A 109 -7.80 -8.43 17.93
CA ARG A 109 -8.82 -9.13 17.17
C ARG A 109 -8.37 -10.55 16.88
N GLY A 110 -9.31 -11.48 16.95
CA GLY A 110 -9.07 -12.90 16.76
C GLY A 110 -9.33 -13.72 18.02
N PRO A 111 -9.07 -15.02 18.02
CA PRO A 111 -8.49 -15.80 16.91
C PRO A 111 -9.49 -16.06 15.77
N TYR A 112 -9.03 -15.95 14.52
CA TYR A 112 -9.78 -16.26 13.31
C TYR A 112 -9.18 -17.48 12.62
N LYS A 113 -10.03 -18.43 12.17
CA LYS A 113 -9.57 -19.65 11.49
C LYS A 113 -9.37 -19.41 10.00
N GLY A 114 -8.42 -20.15 9.40
CA GLY A 114 -8.19 -20.15 7.95
C GLY A 114 -7.65 -18.81 7.41
N GLY A 115 -6.96 -18.06 8.24
CA GLY A 115 -6.30 -16.80 7.86
C GLY A 115 -4.84 -16.98 7.46
N THR A 116 -4.21 -15.88 7.09
CA THR A 116 -2.77 -15.80 6.83
C THR A 116 -2.19 -14.59 7.55
N ASN A 117 -0.89 -14.63 7.87
CA ASN A 117 -0.22 -13.50 8.52
C ASN A 117 -0.41 -12.20 7.73
N ASN A 118 -0.20 -12.22 6.42
CA ASN A 118 -0.35 -11.03 5.57
C ASN A 118 -1.75 -10.40 5.62
N ILE A 119 -2.81 -11.22 5.75
CA ILE A 119 -4.19 -10.73 5.93
C ILE A 119 -4.31 -10.03 7.28
N GLY A 120 -3.81 -10.65 8.35
CA GLY A 120 -3.84 -10.07 9.70
C GLY A 120 -3.12 -8.73 9.76
N GLU A 121 -1.92 -8.65 9.22
CA GLU A 121 -1.11 -7.44 9.16
C GLU A 121 -1.80 -6.32 8.37
N PHE A 122 -2.43 -6.65 7.24
CA PHE A 122 -3.19 -5.67 6.46
C PHE A 122 -4.40 -5.14 7.24
N LEU A 123 -5.16 -6.03 7.88
CA LEU A 123 -6.30 -5.66 8.72
C LEU A 123 -5.86 -4.83 9.95
N ALA A 124 -4.72 -5.18 10.56
CA ALA A 124 -4.15 -4.43 11.68
C ALA A 124 -3.81 -2.98 11.28
N ILE A 125 -3.20 -2.78 10.10
CA ILE A 125 -2.90 -1.45 9.57
C ILE A 125 -4.18 -0.64 9.36
N VAL A 126 -5.18 -1.21 8.69
CA VAL A 126 -6.42 -0.48 8.38
C VAL A 126 -7.20 -0.16 9.65
N LEU A 127 -7.30 -1.10 10.61
CA LEU A 127 -7.94 -0.84 11.90
C LEU A 127 -7.17 0.22 12.70
N GLY A 128 -5.83 0.19 12.67
CA GLY A 128 -5.00 1.21 13.29
C GLY A 128 -5.24 2.60 12.73
N LEU A 129 -5.33 2.73 11.40
CA LEU A 129 -5.66 4.00 10.74
C LEU A 129 -7.06 4.50 11.12
N ALA A 130 -8.04 3.60 11.14
CA ALA A 130 -9.41 3.93 11.54
C ALA A 130 -9.46 4.41 13.00
N TYR A 131 -8.73 3.72 13.89
CA TYR A 131 -8.61 4.09 15.29
C TYR A 131 -8.00 5.50 15.46
N LEU A 132 -6.85 5.77 14.84
CA LEU A 132 -6.17 7.06 14.94
C LEU A 132 -7.06 8.19 14.41
N LYS A 133 -7.75 7.96 13.29
CA LYS A 133 -8.70 8.93 12.72
C LYS A 133 -9.88 9.18 13.64
N GLN A 134 -10.50 8.12 14.17
CA GLN A 134 -11.68 8.22 15.05
C GLN A 134 -11.38 9.01 16.33
N HIS A 135 -10.17 8.86 16.87
CA HIS A 135 -9.75 9.53 18.10
C HIS A 135 -8.99 10.84 17.86
N ASN A 136 -8.89 11.30 16.60
CA ASN A 136 -8.16 12.52 16.20
C ASN A 136 -6.71 12.53 16.72
N LEU A 137 -6.04 11.38 16.71
CA LEU A 137 -4.66 11.25 17.21
C LEU A 137 -3.67 11.54 16.06
N PRO A 138 -2.81 12.57 16.19
CA PRO A 138 -1.82 12.92 15.17
C PRO A 138 -0.57 12.05 15.26
N TRP A 139 -0.74 10.77 15.59
CA TRP A 139 0.34 9.81 15.76
C TRP A 139 0.74 9.20 14.42
N VAL A 140 1.96 8.68 14.36
CA VAL A 140 2.40 7.84 13.26
C VAL A 140 1.99 6.38 13.49
N LEU A 141 1.92 5.60 12.41
CA LEU A 141 1.63 4.17 12.47
C LEU A 141 2.83 3.38 11.95
N TYR A 142 3.23 2.35 12.69
CA TYR A 142 4.27 1.42 12.31
C TYR A 142 3.72 0.03 12.02
N SER A 143 4.25 -0.59 10.98
CA SER A 143 4.14 -2.03 10.70
C SER A 143 5.45 -2.52 10.10
N ASP A 144 5.88 -3.72 10.43
CA ASP A 144 7.08 -4.35 9.86
C ASP A 144 6.79 -5.15 8.58
N SER A 145 5.51 -5.30 8.20
CA SER A 145 5.09 -6.03 7.02
C SER A 145 5.24 -5.25 5.72
N ARG A 146 6.24 -5.58 4.91
CA ARG A 146 6.39 -5.03 3.56
C ARG A 146 5.19 -5.38 2.66
N THR A 147 4.64 -6.58 2.82
CA THR A 147 3.49 -7.07 2.05
C THR A 147 2.24 -6.27 2.36
N ALA A 148 1.88 -6.13 3.64
CA ALA A 148 0.70 -5.38 4.06
C ALA A 148 0.80 -3.88 3.67
N LEU A 149 1.96 -3.27 3.83
CA LEU A 149 2.24 -1.90 3.37
C LEU A 149 2.10 -1.77 1.84
N SER A 150 2.48 -2.79 1.07
CA SER A 150 2.25 -2.80 -0.38
C SER A 150 0.77 -2.90 -0.73
N TRP A 151 -0.01 -3.73 -0.01
CA TRP A 151 -1.45 -3.84 -0.19
C TRP A 151 -2.17 -2.55 0.17
N LEU A 152 -1.76 -1.90 1.26
CA LEU A 152 -2.30 -0.59 1.66
C LEU A 152 -2.13 0.46 0.56
N ARG A 153 -0.94 0.53 -0.08
CA ARG A 153 -0.70 1.44 -1.20
C ARG A 153 -1.61 1.20 -2.40
N LYS A 154 -2.06 -0.05 -2.58
CA LYS A 154 -3.02 -0.43 -3.63
C LYS A 154 -4.48 -0.23 -3.21
N GLY A 155 -4.72 0.02 -1.92
CA GLY A 155 -6.06 0.10 -1.33
C GLY A 155 -6.81 -1.22 -1.31
N LYS A 156 -6.10 -2.35 -1.52
CA LYS A 156 -6.70 -3.68 -1.66
C LYS A 156 -5.73 -4.78 -1.26
N ALA A 157 -6.22 -5.78 -0.52
CA ALA A 157 -5.50 -7.01 -0.25
C ALA A 157 -5.25 -7.80 -1.54
N GLN A 158 -4.03 -8.34 -1.69
CA GLN A 158 -3.63 -9.13 -2.86
C GLN A 158 -3.44 -10.60 -2.44
N THR A 159 -4.37 -11.10 -1.60
CA THR A 159 -4.32 -12.49 -1.15
C THR A 159 -4.70 -13.45 -2.28
N LYS A 160 -4.08 -14.64 -2.27
CA LYS A 160 -4.47 -15.78 -3.10
C LYS A 160 -5.36 -16.76 -2.34
N LEU A 161 -5.66 -16.47 -1.07
CA LEU A 161 -6.54 -17.28 -0.26
C LEU A 161 -7.95 -17.23 -0.84
N GLU A 162 -8.58 -18.37 -0.97
CA GLU A 162 -9.96 -18.46 -1.41
C GLU A 162 -10.93 -18.37 -0.22
N ARG A 163 -12.09 -17.77 -0.45
CA ARG A 163 -13.15 -17.70 0.56
C ARG A 163 -13.78 -19.08 0.77
N THR A 164 -13.87 -19.49 2.01
CA THR A 164 -14.52 -20.74 2.45
C THR A 164 -15.51 -20.44 3.58
N ALA A 165 -16.29 -21.43 3.98
CA ALA A 165 -17.17 -21.31 5.15
C ALA A 165 -16.37 -21.02 6.45
N GLN A 166 -15.12 -21.50 6.53
CA GLN A 166 -14.29 -21.37 7.73
C GLN A 166 -13.70 -19.96 7.88
N ASN A 167 -13.40 -19.26 6.78
CA ASN A 167 -12.76 -17.96 6.77
C ASN A 167 -13.66 -16.83 6.24
N GLY A 168 -14.95 -17.07 6.12
CA GLY A 168 -15.91 -16.08 5.60
C GLY A 168 -15.85 -14.75 6.32
N GLU A 169 -15.74 -14.77 7.66
CA GLU A 169 -15.62 -13.58 8.49
C GLU A 169 -14.37 -12.73 8.14
N LEU A 170 -13.24 -13.38 7.85
CA LEU A 170 -12.02 -12.68 7.42
C LEU A 170 -12.22 -11.95 6.10
N PHE A 171 -12.92 -12.56 5.14
CA PHE A 171 -13.23 -11.92 3.86
C PHE A 171 -14.21 -10.77 4.01
N ASP A 172 -15.16 -10.87 4.93
CA ASP A 172 -16.07 -9.76 5.26
C ASP A 172 -15.30 -8.58 5.90
N MET A 173 -14.33 -8.88 6.76
CA MET A 173 -13.43 -7.86 7.32
C MET A 173 -12.53 -7.25 6.26
N LEU A 174 -11.96 -8.04 5.33
CA LEU A 174 -11.18 -7.51 4.21
C LEU A 174 -12.01 -6.57 3.35
N GLN A 175 -13.23 -6.95 3.03
CA GLN A 175 -14.14 -6.09 2.26
C GLN A 175 -14.43 -4.77 2.99
N LYS A 176 -14.72 -4.81 4.28
CA LYS A 176 -14.94 -3.61 5.10
C LYS A 176 -13.69 -2.73 5.17
N ALA A 177 -12.50 -3.32 5.31
CA ALA A 177 -11.23 -2.61 5.32
C ALA A 177 -10.96 -1.91 3.97
N GLU A 178 -11.19 -2.59 2.84
CA GLU A 178 -11.06 -2.03 1.51
C GLU A 178 -12.09 -0.91 1.25
N GLN A 179 -13.32 -1.08 1.69
CA GLN A 179 -14.37 -0.03 1.63
C GLN A 179 -13.98 1.19 2.47
N TRP A 180 -13.45 0.96 3.68
CA TRP A 180 -12.98 2.05 4.53
C TRP A 180 -11.85 2.84 3.85
N LEU A 181 -10.88 2.16 3.26
CA LEU A 181 -9.78 2.80 2.51
C LEU A 181 -10.28 3.59 1.29
N ALA A 182 -11.30 3.11 0.62
CA ALA A 182 -11.90 3.79 -0.54
C ALA A 182 -12.69 5.04 -0.15
N GLY A 183 -13.39 4.98 0.99
CA GLY A 183 -14.29 6.06 1.45
C GLY A 183 -13.65 7.06 2.44
N ASN A 184 -12.39 6.84 2.86
CA ASN A 184 -11.76 7.69 3.86
C ASN A 184 -10.40 8.23 3.40
N THR A 185 -10.18 9.51 3.69
CA THR A 185 -8.84 10.13 3.67
C THR A 185 -8.25 10.10 5.07
N TYR A 186 -6.94 9.98 5.17
CA TYR A 186 -6.18 10.04 6.42
C TYR A 186 -4.87 10.78 6.22
N THR A 187 -4.42 11.49 7.24
CA THR A 187 -3.16 12.25 7.27
C THR A 187 -2.04 11.52 8.01
N THR A 188 -2.38 10.37 8.62
CA THR A 188 -1.43 9.55 9.38
C THR A 188 -0.23 9.14 8.53
N HIS A 189 0.98 9.45 8.99
CA HIS A 189 2.19 8.93 8.39
C HIS A 189 2.39 7.48 8.78
N ILE A 190 2.69 6.63 7.79
CA ILE A 190 2.84 5.20 7.97
C ILE A 190 4.26 4.81 7.60
N TYR A 191 4.97 4.21 8.56
CA TYR A 191 6.35 3.82 8.40
C TYR A 191 6.52 2.31 8.54
N LYS A 192 7.53 1.77 7.86
CA LYS A 192 8.00 0.43 8.13
C LYS A 192 8.86 0.45 9.40
N TRP A 193 8.54 -0.44 10.34
CA TRP A 193 9.39 -0.69 11.50
C TRP A 193 10.71 -1.33 11.05
N ASP A 194 11.82 -0.82 11.55
CA ASP A 194 13.16 -1.33 11.24
C ASP A 194 13.58 -2.37 12.28
N THR A 195 13.20 -3.62 12.06
CA THR A 195 13.47 -4.73 12.98
C THR A 195 14.97 -4.99 13.15
N GLU A 196 15.79 -4.69 12.14
CA GLU A 196 17.24 -4.91 12.21
C GLU A 196 17.92 -3.98 13.20
N HIS A 197 17.47 -2.71 13.28
CA HIS A 197 18.11 -1.70 14.13
C HIS A 197 17.36 -1.42 15.43
N TRP A 198 16.05 -1.65 15.46
CA TRP A 198 15.19 -1.30 16.60
C TRP A 198 14.68 -2.51 17.38
N GLY A 199 15.02 -3.74 16.92
CA GLY A 199 14.49 -4.97 17.49
C GLY A 199 13.05 -5.26 17.02
N GLU A 200 12.40 -6.23 17.65
CA GLU A 200 11.02 -6.64 17.28
C GLU A 200 10.05 -5.44 17.45
N ILE A 201 9.03 -5.41 16.60
CA ILE A 201 8.01 -4.38 16.69
C ILE A 201 7.25 -4.50 18.03
N PRO A 202 6.90 -3.39 18.73
CA PRO A 202 6.22 -3.48 20.02
C PRO A 202 4.91 -4.27 20.02
N ALA A 203 4.28 -4.42 18.85
CA ALA A 203 3.08 -5.24 18.67
C ALA A 203 3.37 -6.73 18.41
N ASP A 204 4.65 -7.17 18.35
CA ASP A 204 5.00 -8.58 18.11
C ASP A 204 4.39 -9.49 19.19
N PHE A 205 3.81 -10.63 18.78
CA PHE A 205 3.14 -11.56 19.67
C PHE A 205 4.09 -12.44 20.47
N GLY A 206 5.41 -12.38 20.21
CA GLY A 206 6.42 -13.19 20.91
C GLY A 206 6.30 -14.70 20.64
N ARG A 207 5.63 -15.08 19.56
CA ARG A 207 5.47 -16.49 19.15
C ARG A 207 6.46 -16.81 18.04
N LYS A 208 7.60 -17.32 18.43
CA LYS A 208 8.61 -17.90 17.52
C LYS A 208 8.61 -19.41 17.61
#